data_d345b074804f837c64cd2d9c6661c20d
#
_entry.id   d345b074804f837c64cd2d9c6661c20d
#
_cell.length_a   1.000
_cell.length_b   1.000
_cell.length_c   1.000
_cell.angle_alpha   90.00
_cell.angle_beta   90.00
_cell.angle_gamma   90.00
#
_symmetry.space_group_name_H-M   'P 1'
#
loop_
_entity.id
_entity.type
_entity.pdbx_description
1 polymer ?
#
loop_
_entity_poly.entity_id
_entity_poly.type
_entity_poly.pdbx_seq_one_letter_code
_entity_poly.pdbx_strand_id
1 'polypeptide(L)'
;MLCVRLRVRLFCAILMFAARLLQAESSASAACELPLQFREGLLWMEVTVPQSKEPLHFLLDSGASASVVNLIAAKRLGIALGPKVSVKAVGTTLTGHYPVKLSARAEQLELPGEYLALDLSSLSGACNRSVDGLLGADFFRDRVVEINYIAEKLRLLAVSPADTCRNSVPLESRLCGFRVAVNVNGGKRQWVRVDTGCATAFQWVTSKEPAERCTSKMAVGLSELSIPQTMVGLRIGNHHLDTVPTGLHRKAIFSGESGLLGNGLLAQFGVVTIDARAGRLIFGSVRVD
;
A
#
# COMPACT_ATOMS: atom_id res chain seq x y z
N MET A 1 -42.60 7.75 47.75
CA MET A 1 -42.39 7.26 46.38
C MET A 1 -41.67 8.21 45.41
N LEU A 2 -41.30 9.43 45.82
CA LEU A 2 -40.64 10.41 44.91
C LEU A 2 -39.11 10.28 44.87
N CYS A 3 -38.48 9.74 45.88
CA CYS A 3 -37.00 9.69 46.00
C CYS A 3 -36.32 8.58 45.16
N VAL A 4 -37.05 7.52 44.82
CA VAL A 4 -36.50 6.39 44.03
C VAL A 4 -36.43 6.72 42.53
N ARG A 5 -37.37 7.52 41.99
CA ARG A 5 -37.38 7.91 40.55
C ARG A 5 -36.28 8.89 40.18
N LEU A 6 -35.76 9.67 41.13
CA LEU A 6 -34.69 10.64 40.85
C LEU A 6 -33.31 9.94 40.76
N ARG A 7 -33.08 8.90 41.59
CA ARG A 7 -31.81 8.15 41.57
C ARG A 7 -31.63 7.32 40.29
N VAL A 8 -32.71 6.75 39.72
CA VAL A 8 -32.64 5.97 38.48
C VAL A 8 -32.37 6.86 37.28
N ARG A 9 -32.94 8.07 37.21
CA ARG A 9 -32.65 9.01 36.10
C ARG A 9 -31.24 9.56 36.13
N LEU A 10 -30.65 9.77 37.31
CA LEU A 10 -29.27 10.23 37.43
C LEU A 10 -28.28 9.11 37.05
N PHE A 11 -28.57 7.85 37.39
CA PHE A 11 -27.73 6.70 37.05
C PHE A 11 -27.74 6.38 35.53
N CYS A 12 -28.90 6.50 34.88
CA CYS A 12 -28.99 6.36 33.42
C CYS A 12 -28.29 7.50 32.67
N ALA A 13 -28.33 8.73 33.18
CA ALA A 13 -27.61 9.85 32.56
C ALA A 13 -26.09 9.71 32.67
N ILE A 14 -25.59 9.20 33.79
CA ILE A 14 -24.15 8.95 33.99
C ILE A 14 -23.68 7.80 33.13
N LEU A 15 -24.46 6.73 32.97
CA LEU A 15 -24.15 5.61 32.07
C LEU A 15 -24.15 6.02 30.59
N MET A 16 -25.08 6.88 30.16
CA MET A 16 -25.09 7.39 28.78
C MET A 16 -23.96 8.40 28.50
N PHE A 17 -23.50 9.13 29.51
CA PHE A 17 -22.35 10.03 29.38
C PHE A 17 -21.02 9.26 29.36
N ALA A 18 -20.91 8.20 30.17
CA ALA A 18 -19.74 7.30 30.14
C ALA A 18 -19.66 6.51 28.83
N ALA A 19 -20.77 6.06 28.24
CA ALA A 19 -20.81 5.41 26.95
C ALA A 19 -20.39 6.33 25.78
N ARG A 20 -20.66 7.64 25.90
CA ARG A 20 -20.16 8.64 24.91
C ARG A 20 -18.69 8.99 25.10
N LEU A 21 -18.13 8.87 26.30
CA LEU A 21 -16.70 9.09 26.54
C LEU A 21 -15.83 7.89 26.11
N LEU A 22 -16.39 6.68 26.07
CA LEU A 22 -15.68 5.49 25.54
C LEU A 22 -15.66 5.39 23.99
N GLN A 23 -16.45 6.22 23.29
CA GLN A 23 -16.43 6.32 21.83
C GLN A 23 -15.55 7.45 21.30
N ALA A 24 -14.86 8.18 22.15
CA ALA A 24 -13.74 9.03 21.77
C ALA A 24 -12.47 8.18 21.63
N GLU A 25 -12.52 7.10 20.83
CA GLU A 25 -11.32 6.58 20.20
C GLU A 25 -10.73 7.72 19.40
N SER A 26 -9.53 8.09 19.76
CA SER A 26 -8.67 9.09 19.14
C SER A 26 -8.68 8.91 17.61
N SER A 27 -9.69 9.42 16.92
CA SER A 27 -9.59 9.62 15.50
C SER A 27 -8.56 10.74 15.31
N ALA A 28 -7.31 10.37 15.04
CA ALA A 28 -6.33 11.31 14.54
C ALA A 28 -7.02 12.11 13.44
N SER A 29 -7.14 13.44 13.61
CA SER A 29 -7.88 14.30 12.69
C SER A 29 -7.35 14.05 11.28
N ALA A 30 -8.16 13.43 10.42
CA ALA A 30 -7.83 13.24 9.04
C ALA A 30 -7.80 14.62 8.36
N ALA A 31 -6.65 15.00 7.81
CA ALA A 31 -6.53 16.21 7.02
C ALA A 31 -7.24 16.05 5.66
N CYS A 32 -7.35 14.80 5.17
CA CYS A 32 -8.02 14.46 3.91
C CYS A 32 -8.43 12.98 3.95
N GLU A 33 -9.62 12.66 3.46
CA GLU A 33 -10.10 11.29 3.25
C GLU A 33 -10.49 11.12 1.78
N LEU A 34 -10.04 10.03 1.15
CA LEU A 34 -10.24 9.71 -0.26
C LEU A 34 -10.86 8.32 -0.40
N PRO A 35 -11.79 8.12 -1.35
CA PRO A 35 -12.28 6.79 -1.67
C PRO A 35 -11.18 5.93 -2.29
N LEU A 36 -11.17 4.65 -1.94
CA LEU A 36 -10.38 3.60 -2.56
C LEU A 36 -11.32 2.49 -3.04
N GLN A 37 -10.84 1.66 -3.94
CA GLN A 37 -11.44 0.38 -4.26
C GLN A 37 -10.37 -0.70 -4.07
N PHE A 38 -10.63 -1.69 -3.21
CA PHE A 38 -9.74 -2.82 -3.04
C PHE A 38 -10.25 -4.00 -3.87
N ARG A 39 -9.66 -4.20 -5.06
CA ARG A 39 -10.07 -5.22 -6.02
C ARG A 39 -8.87 -6.02 -6.49
N GLU A 40 -9.03 -7.35 -6.54
CA GLU A 40 -8.00 -8.29 -7.02
C GLU A 40 -6.65 -8.11 -6.31
N GLY A 41 -6.72 -7.74 -5.02
CA GLY A 41 -5.53 -7.50 -4.20
C GLY A 41 -4.82 -6.17 -4.47
N LEU A 42 -5.38 -5.27 -5.26
CA LEU A 42 -4.83 -3.96 -5.59
C LEU A 42 -5.73 -2.82 -5.12
N LEU A 43 -5.12 -1.69 -4.82
CA LEU A 43 -5.79 -0.47 -4.35
C LEU A 43 -5.92 0.51 -5.51
N TRP A 44 -7.16 0.79 -5.91
CA TRP A 44 -7.52 1.66 -7.01
C TRP A 44 -8.02 3.00 -6.52
N MET A 45 -7.64 4.06 -7.22
CA MET A 45 -8.11 5.44 -7.01
C MET A 45 -8.56 6.06 -8.30
N GLU A 46 -9.59 6.89 -8.23
CA GLU A 46 -9.98 7.77 -9.32
C GLU A 46 -9.21 9.09 -9.24
N VAL A 47 -8.65 9.50 -10.37
CA VAL A 47 -7.82 10.70 -10.50
C VAL A 47 -8.37 11.57 -11.61
N THR A 48 -8.65 12.82 -11.29
CA THR A 48 -9.13 13.82 -12.26
C THR A 48 -7.95 14.64 -12.80
N VAL A 49 -8.01 14.94 -14.09
CA VAL A 49 -7.04 15.79 -14.79
C VAL A 49 -7.78 16.77 -15.69
N PRO A 50 -7.27 17.99 -15.93
CA PRO A 50 -7.96 18.98 -16.77
C PRO A 50 -8.21 18.53 -18.21
N GLN A 51 -7.41 17.59 -18.71
CA GLN A 51 -7.45 17.09 -20.09
C GLN A 51 -8.49 15.99 -20.31
N SER A 52 -9.19 15.52 -19.27
CA SER A 52 -10.20 14.46 -19.39
C SER A 52 -11.46 14.82 -18.62
N LYS A 53 -12.63 14.52 -19.21
CA LYS A 53 -13.91 14.59 -18.49
C LYS A 53 -14.13 13.36 -17.60
N GLU A 54 -13.61 12.21 -18.03
CA GLU A 54 -13.68 10.96 -17.28
C GLU A 54 -12.48 10.84 -16.37
N PRO A 55 -12.66 10.31 -15.15
CA PRO A 55 -11.54 10.06 -14.24
C PRO A 55 -10.59 9.01 -14.82
N LEU A 56 -9.34 9.11 -14.45
CA LEU A 56 -8.29 8.13 -14.73
C LEU A 56 -8.22 7.13 -13.57
N HIS A 57 -7.88 5.88 -13.88
CA HIS A 57 -7.72 4.84 -12.88
C HIS A 57 -6.26 4.66 -12.50
N PHE A 58 -5.92 5.04 -11.28
CA PHE A 58 -4.58 4.90 -10.74
C PHE A 58 -4.53 3.80 -9.69
N LEU A 59 -3.40 3.11 -9.60
CA LEU A 59 -3.08 2.21 -8.49
C LEU A 59 -2.24 2.93 -7.43
N LEU A 60 -2.49 2.63 -6.17
CA LEU A 60 -1.63 3.04 -5.06
C LEU A 60 -0.49 2.02 -4.93
N ASP A 61 0.75 2.44 -5.21
CA ASP A 61 1.92 1.56 -5.35
C ASP A 61 3.13 2.08 -4.57
N SER A 62 3.19 1.80 -3.27
CA SER A 62 4.33 2.19 -2.42
C SER A 62 5.65 1.48 -2.81
N GLY A 63 5.59 0.44 -3.63
CA GLY A 63 6.75 -0.27 -4.17
C GLY A 63 7.42 0.45 -5.34
N ALA A 64 6.66 1.25 -6.11
CA ALA A 64 7.21 2.10 -7.16
C ALA A 64 7.97 3.28 -6.56
N SER A 65 9.15 3.60 -7.10
CA SER A 65 10.01 4.68 -6.58
C SER A 65 9.48 6.09 -6.86
N ALA A 66 8.65 6.24 -7.89
CA ALA A 66 8.03 7.48 -8.32
C ALA A 66 6.66 7.20 -8.91
N SER A 67 5.79 8.20 -8.90
CA SER A 67 4.50 8.15 -9.55
C SER A 67 4.66 8.03 -11.07
N VAL A 68 3.78 7.25 -11.68
CA VAL A 68 3.83 6.90 -13.11
C VAL A 68 2.53 7.29 -13.78
N VAL A 69 2.59 7.84 -14.98
CA VAL A 69 1.45 7.96 -15.90
C VAL A 69 1.64 6.95 -17.03
N ASN A 70 0.57 6.26 -17.40
CA ASN A 70 0.61 5.35 -18.55
C ASN A 70 0.92 6.15 -19.83
N LEU A 71 1.93 5.73 -20.57
CA LEU A 71 2.37 6.38 -21.81
C LEU A 71 1.23 6.48 -22.85
N ILE A 72 0.35 5.49 -22.90
CA ILE A 72 -0.84 5.52 -23.76
C ILE A 72 -1.82 6.59 -23.28
N ALA A 73 -2.09 6.66 -21.98
CA ALA A 73 -2.94 7.69 -21.39
C ALA A 73 -2.35 9.09 -21.61
N ALA A 74 -1.03 9.28 -21.38
CA ALA A 74 -0.36 10.56 -21.59
C ALA A 74 -0.51 11.04 -23.05
N LYS A 75 -0.31 10.15 -24.03
CA LYS A 75 -0.50 10.46 -25.46
C LYS A 75 -1.96 10.79 -25.79
N ARG A 76 -2.92 10.00 -25.30
CA ARG A 76 -4.36 10.22 -25.48
C ARG A 76 -4.79 11.59 -24.97
N LEU A 77 -4.20 12.04 -23.85
CA LEU A 77 -4.49 13.32 -23.20
C LEU A 77 -3.70 14.50 -23.78
N GLY A 78 -2.85 14.27 -24.79
CA GLY A 78 -2.01 15.32 -25.38
C GLY A 78 -0.95 15.88 -24.44
N ILE A 79 -0.52 15.10 -23.41
CA ILE A 79 0.47 15.53 -22.43
C ILE A 79 1.86 15.47 -23.06
N ALA A 80 2.61 16.57 -22.91
CA ALA A 80 3.98 16.64 -23.41
C ALA A 80 4.89 15.66 -22.65
N LEU A 81 5.64 14.85 -23.41
CA LEU A 81 6.58 13.89 -22.86
C LEU A 81 7.95 14.55 -22.68
N GLY A 82 8.58 14.29 -21.54
CA GLY A 82 9.97 14.67 -21.29
C GLY A 82 10.97 13.82 -22.09
N PRO A 83 12.28 14.01 -21.84
CA PRO A 83 13.34 13.17 -22.43
C PRO A 83 13.14 11.68 -22.16
N LYS A 84 13.68 10.85 -23.07
CA LYS A 84 13.73 9.41 -22.85
C LYS A 84 14.68 9.06 -21.71
N VAL A 85 14.25 8.16 -20.84
CA VAL A 85 15.05 7.64 -19.72
C VAL A 85 14.97 6.12 -19.68
N SER A 86 16.04 5.50 -19.18
CA SER A 86 16.08 4.06 -18.92
C SER A 86 15.59 3.77 -17.51
N VAL A 87 14.60 2.91 -17.35
CA VAL A 87 13.95 2.58 -16.07
C VAL A 87 14.14 1.12 -15.76
N LYS A 88 14.71 0.81 -14.61
CA LYS A 88 14.79 -0.56 -14.11
C LYS A 88 13.44 -0.94 -13.49
N ALA A 89 12.82 -1.98 -14.05
CA ALA A 89 11.63 -2.61 -13.51
C ALA A 89 11.97 -4.03 -13.03
N VAL A 90 11.00 -4.73 -12.43
CA VAL A 90 11.20 -6.11 -11.95
C VAL A 90 11.56 -7.01 -13.15
N GLY A 91 12.77 -7.57 -13.12
CA GLY A 91 13.24 -8.50 -14.14
C GLY A 91 13.55 -7.91 -15.53
N THR A 92 13.36 -6.61 -15.75
CA THR A 92 13.54 -5.98 -17.06
C THR A 92 13.99 -4.53 -16.97
N THR A 93 14.42 -3.97 -18.09
CA THR A 93 14.69 -2.54 -18.25
C THR A 93 13.77 -1.99 -19.32
N LEU A 94 13.08 -0.92 -19.03
CA LEU A 94 12.10 -0.26 -19.88
C LEU A 94 12.61 1.12 -20.31
N THR A 95 12.09 1.61 -21.43
CA THR A 95 12.25 3.01 -21.84
C THR A 95 11.01 3.79 -21.42
N GLY A 96 11.22 4.87 -20.68
CA GLY A 96 10.18 5.81 -20.28
C GLY A 96 10.51 7.23 -20.68
N HIS A 97 9.71 8.19 -20.21
CA HIS A 97 9.95 9.62 -20.37
C HIS A 97 9.84 10.32 -19.00
N TYR A 98 10.80 11.20 -18.68
CA TYR A 98 10.79 11.96 -17.41
C TYR A 98 11.52 13.31 -17.57
N PRO A 99 11.05 14.38 -16.91
CA PRO A 99 9.75 14.46 -16.22
C PRO A 99 8.59 14.63 -17.19
N VAL A 100 7.43 14.12 -16.80
CA VAL A 100 6.15 14.40 -17.44
C VAL A 100 5.29 15.21 -16.46
N LYS A 101 4.94 16.43 -16.83
CA LYS A 101 4.12 17.30 -15.97
C LYS A 101 2.64 16.98 -16.15
N LEU A 102 1.98 16.66 -15.05
CA LEU A 102 0.55 16.34 -15.02
C LEU A 102 -0.09 17.00 -13.80
N SER A 103 -1.05 17.87 -14.03
CA SER A 103 -1.89 18.43 -12.97
C SER A 103 -3.00 17.43 -12.66
N ALA A 104 -2.82 16.64 -11.62
CA ALA A 104 -3.71 15.57 -11.25
C ALA A 104 -4.26 15.77 -9.83
N ARG A 105 -5.50 15.37 -9.59
CA ARG A 105 -6.18 15.48 -8.29
C ARG A 105 -6.93 14.20 -7.96
N ALA A 106 -6.95 13.85 -6.70
CA ALA A 106 -7.89 12.88 -6.14
C ALA A 106 -8.82 13.66 -5.20
N GLU A 107 -10.09 13.79 -5.56
CA GLU A 107 -11.02 14.72 -4.92
C GLU A 107 -10.39 16.12 -4.77
N GLN A 108 -10.23 16.61 -3.53
CA GLN A 108 -9.63 17.91 -3.24
C GLN A 108 -8.10 17.86 -3.10
N LEU A 109 -7.49 16.67 -3.09
CA LEU A 109 -6.06 16.50 -2.90
C LEU A 109 -5.30 16.69 -4.22
N GLU A 110 -4.32 17.59 -4.21
CA GLU A 110 -3.34 17.69 -5.29
C GLU A 110 -2.34 16.53 -5.19
N LEU A 111 -2.15 15.83 -6.30
CA LEU A 111 -1.20 14.73 -6.43
C LEU A 111 0.19 15.25 -6.86
N PRO A 112 1.23 14.40 -6.88
CA PRO A 112 2.53 14.82 -7.41
C PRO A 112 2.41 15.48 -8.79
N GLY A 113 3.18 16.56 -9.02
CA GLY A 113 3.12 17.30 -10.29
C GLY A 113 4.00 16.75 -11.40
N GLU A 114 4.92 15.83 -11.07
CA GLU A 114 5.86 15.21 -12.02
C GLU A 114 5.73 13.69 -11.97
N TYR A 115 5.66 13.10 -13.15
CA TYR A 115 5.44 11.67 -13.35
C TYR A 115 6.52 11.10 -14.28
N LEU A 116 6.77 9.83 -14.13
CA LEU A 116 7.45 9.01 -15.11
C LEU A 116 6.40 8.45 -16.08
N ALA A 117 6.53 8.66 -17.39
CA ALA A 117 5.65 7.98 -18.34
C ALA A 117 6.25 6.63 -18.75
N LEU A 118 5.49 5.56 -18.52
CA LEU A 118 5.83 4.19 -18.89
C LEU A 118 4.65 3.53 -19.61
N ASP A 119 4.94 2.56 -20.45
CA ASP A 119 3.91 1.68 -20.99
C ASP A 119 3.43 0.70 -19.91
N LEU A 120 2.17 0.87 -19.49
CA LEU A 120 1.51 0.02 -18.49
C LEU A 120 0.54 -0.98 -19.10
N SER A 121 0.66 -1.28 -20.41
CA SER A 121 -0.26 -2.18 -21.12
C SER A 121 -0.27 -3.58 -20.52
N SER A 122 0.91 -4.12 -20.19
CA SER A 122 1.01 -5.44 -19.55
C SER A 122 0.32 -5.48 -18.19
N LEU A 123 0.44 -4.41 -17.38
CA LEU A 123 -0.24 -4.29 -16.09
C LEU A 123 -1.76 -4.16 -16.29
N SER A 124 -2.19 -3.35 -17.25
CA SER A 124 -3.62 -3.22 -17.61
C SER A 124 -4.20 -4.56 -18.07
N GLY A 125 -3.45 -5.33 -18.86
CA GLY A 125 -3.85 -6.69 -19.27
C GLY A 125 -3.97 -7.65 -18.08
N ALA A 126 -3.01 -7.64 -17.16
CA ALA A 126 -3.04 -8.47 -15.95
C ALA A 126 -4.20 -8.11 -15.01
N CYS A 127 -4.58 -6.83 -14.94
CA CYS A 127 -5.72 -6.34 -14.14
C CYS A 127 -7.07 -6.45 -14.87
N ASN A 128 -7.09 -6.89 -16.12
CA ASN A 128 -8.29 -6.86 -16.98
C ASN A 128 -9.04 -5.50 -16.92
N ARG A 129 -8.30 -4.43 -16.69
CA ARG A 129 -8.80 -3.05 -16.54
C ARG A 129 -7.69 -2.07 -16.92
N SER A 130 -8.06 -0.93 -17.51
CA SER A 130 -7.09 0.12 -17.81
C SER A 130 -6.43 0.63 -16.53
N VAL A 131 -5.10 0.62 -16.50
CA VAL A 131 -4.27 1.29 -15.51
C VAL A 131 -3.69 2.54 -16.17
N ASP A 132 -4.23 3.71 -15.82
CA ASP A 132 -3.81 4.99 -16.39
C ASP A 132 -2.60 5.57 -15.65
N GLY A 133 -2.29 5.08 -14.45
CA GLY A 133 -1.11 5.50 -13.68
C GLY A 133 -0.93 4.77 -12.36
N LEU A 134 0.17 5.12 -11.68
CA LEU A 134 0.52 4.63 -10.35
C LEU A 134 0.86 5.83 -9.46
N LEU A 135 0.45 5.81 -8.19
CA LEU A 135 0.94 6.70 -7.16
C LEU A 135 2.05 5.99 -6.39
N GLY A 136 3.28 6.43 -6.63
CA GLY A 136 4.50 5.82 -6.10
C GLY A 136 4.90 6.30 -4.71
N ALA A 137 6.11 5.95 -4.28
CA ALA A 137 6.66 6.31 -2.97
C ALA A 137 6.78 7.84 -2.76
N ASP A 138 6.86 8.61 -3.83
CA ASP A 138 6.82 10.08 -3.79
C ASP A 138 5.48 10.63 -3.26
N PHE A 139 4.37 9.94 -3.51
CA PHE A 139 3.08 10.26 -2.89
C PHE A 139 3.09 10.10 -1.37
N PHE A 140 3.79 9.10 -0.85
CA PHE A 140 3.87 8.81 0.59
C PHE A 140 4.90 9.68 1.32
N ARG A 141 5.87 10.26 0.59
CA ARG A 141 6.96 11.03 1.21
C ARG A 141 6.43 12.16 2.07
N ASP A 142 6.98 12.31 3.28
CA ASP A 142 6.62 13.33 4.26
C ASP A 142 5.12 13.34 4.66
N ARG A 143 4.44 12.21 4.48
CA ARG A 143 3.02 12.02 4.80
C ARG A 143 2.83 10.90 5.79
N VAL A 144 1.68 10.95 6.45
CA VAL A 144 1.13 9.84 7.24
C VAL A 144 -0.09 9.35 6.47
N VAL A 145 0.04 8.20 5.81
CA VAL A 145 -0.98 7.63 4.94
C VAL A 145 -1.59 6.41 5.60
N GLU A 146 -2.85 6.50 6.00
CA GLU A 146 -3.63 5.38 6.51
C GLU A 146 -4.45 4.76 5.38
N ILE A 147 -4.34 3.45 5.22
CA ILE A 147 -5.07 2.64 4.25
C ILE A 147 -6.04 1.77 5.04
N ASN A 148 -7.33 2.02 4.90
CA ASN A 148 -8.39 1.20 5.47
C ASN A 148 -8.96 0.28 4.39
N TYR A 149 -8.53 -0.97 4.37
CA TYR A 149 -8.96 -1.99 3.40
C TYR A 149 -10.41 -2.40 3.58
N ILE A 150 -10.97 -2.22 4.81
CA ILE A 150 -12.33 -2.62 5.14
C ILE A 150 -13.33 -1.56 4.69
N ALA A 151 -13.03 -0.30 5.01
CA ALA A 151 -13.88 0.83 4.64
C ALA A 151 -13.58 1.34 3.21
N GLU A 152 -12.58 0.78 2.54
CA GLU A 152 -12.09 1.21 1.23
C GLU A 152 -11.80 2.72 1.19
N LYS A 153 -10.99 3.18 2.16
CA LYS A 153 -10.63 4.58 2.33
C LYS A 153 -9.14 4.76 2.52
N LEU A 154 -8.62 5.83 1.92
CA LEU A 154 -7.30 6.35 2.21
C LEU A 154 -7.45 7.64 3.00
N ARG A 155 -6.69 7.76 4.09
CA ARG A 155 -6.65 8.99 4.90
C ARG A 155 -5.25 9.56 4.94
N LEU A 156 -5.14 10.85 4.75
CA LEU A 156 -3.93 11.59 5.08
C LEU A 156 -4.12 12.16 6.50
N LEU A 157 -3.31 11.69 7.42
CA LEU A 157 -3.40 12.11 8.81
C LEU A 157 -2.48 13.32 9.06
N ALA A 158 -3.00 14.32 9.77
CA ALA A 158 -2.22 15.49 10.15
C ALA A 158 -1.15 15.13 11.19
N VAL A 159 -1.47 14.18 12.06
CA VAL A 159 -0.62 13.70 13.17
C VAL A 159 -0.51 12.18 13.07
N SER A 160 0.66 11.65 13.40
CA SER A 160 0.86 10.20 13.54
C SER A 160 -0.09 9.63 14.58
N PRO A 161 -0.71 8.46 14.32
CA PRO A 161 -1.47 7.76 15.34
C PRO A 161 -0.60 7.52 16.60
N ALA A 162 -1.26 7.52 17.76
CA ALA A 162 -0.54 7.22 19.00
C ALA A 162 0.18 5.88 18.91
N ASP A 163 1.47 5.89 19.29
CA ASP A 163 2.30 4.69 19.26
C ASP A 163 1.84 3.72 20.36
N THR A 164 1.09 2.73 19.97
CA THR A 164 1.01 1.52 20.76
C THR A 164 2.20 0.66 20.32
N CYS A 165 3.27 0.62 21.10
CA CYS A 165 4.51 -0.16 20.83
C CYS A 165 4.28 -1.64 20.42
N ARG A 166 3.05 -2.09 20.47
CA ARG A 166 2.64 -3.45 20.08
C ARG A 166 2.38 -3.61 18.60
N ASN A 167 1.90 -2.54 17.92
CA ASN A 167 1.37 -2.64 16.56
C ASN A 167 2.20 -1.84 15.55
N SER A 168 3.34 -1.26 15.92
CA SER A 168 4.19 -0.54 15.00
C SER A 168 5.56 -1.20 14.84
N VAL A 169 6.12 -1.08 13.64
CA VAL A 169 7.49 -1.53 13.32
C VAL A 169 8.26 -0.39 12.64
N PRO A 170 9.60 -0.34 12.82
CA PRO A 170 10.43 0.62 12.12
C PRO A 170 10.30 0.47 10.60
N LEU A 171 10.05 1.58 9.93
CA LEU A 171 9.98 1.72 8.48
C LEU A 171 11.19 2.53 8.02
N GLU A 172 12.02 1.95 7.18
CA GLU A 172 13.14 2.68 6.59
C GLU A 172 12.79 3.15 5.16
N SER A 173 13.07 4.41 4.86
CA SER A 173 13.08 4.93 3.50
C SER A 173 14.44 4.67 2.86
N ARG A 174 14.50 3.91 1.78
CA ARG A 174 15.73 3.61 1.04
C ARG A 174 15.45 3.48 -0.46
N LEU A 175 16.34 4.08 -1.27
CA LEU A 175 16.24 4.01 -2.74
C LEU A 175 14.84 4.36 -3.26
N CYS A 176 14.25 5.42 -2.69
CA CYS A 176 12.91 5.89 -3.01
C CYS A 176 11.82 4.83 -2.81
N GLY A 177 11.93 3.99 -1.79
CA GLY A 177 10.93 3.01 -1.38
C GLY A 177 10.97 2.79 0.12
N PHE A 178 9.98 2.09 0.65
CA PHE A 178 9.81 1.82 2.08
C PHE A 178 10.09 0.35 2.37
N ARG A 179 10.85 0.06 3.42
CA ARG A 179 11.17 -1.31 3.81
C ARG A 179 11.03 -1.54 5.30
N VAL A 180 10.69 -2.76 5.64
CA VAL A 180 10.57 -3.24 7.03
C VAL A 180 11.42 -4.49 7.23
N ALA A 181 11.75 -4.76 8.47
CA ALA A 181 12.48 -5.97 8.84
C ALA A 181 11.54 -7.12 9.16
N VAL A 182 11.80 -8.28 8.59
CA VAL A 182 11.05 -9.51 8.83
C VAL A 182 11.98 -10.68 9.15
N ASN A 183 11.44 -11.71 9.82
CA ASN A 183 12.10 -13.01 9.91
C ASN A 183 11.22 -14.04 9.20
N VAL A 184 11.81 -14.84 8.32
CA VAL A 184 11.12 -15.89 7.56
C VAL A 184 11.52 -17.25 8.14
N ASN A 185 10.54 -18.09 8.53
CA ASN A 185 10.73 -19.42 9.11
C ASN A 185 11.73 -19.42 10.30
N GLY A 186 11.63 -18.42 11.20
CA GLY A 186 12.54 -18.26 12.33
C GLY A 186 14.00 -17.91 11.97
N GLY A 187 14.27 -17.63 10.69
CA GLY A 187 15.60 -17.30 10.20
C GLY A 187 16.08 -15.91 10.61
N LYS A 188 17.23 -15.48 10.05
CA LYS A 188 17.80 -14.15 10.31
C LYS A 188 16.87 -13.03 9.82
N ARG A 189 17.00 -11.87 10.45
CA ARG A 189 16.33 -10.62 10.04
C ARG A 189 16.68 -10.26 8.60
N GLN A 190 15.67 -9.95 7.80
CA GLN A 190 15.78 -9.57 6.39
C GLN A 190 14.98 -8.31 6.14
N TRP A 191 15.42 -7.51 5.18
CA TRP A 191 14.71 -6.31 4.76
C TRP A 191 13.83 -6.63 3.55
N VAL A 192 12.57 -6.26 3.64
CA VAL A 192 11.59 -6.43 2.56
C VAL A 192 10.87 -5.11 2.28
N ARG A 193 10.55 -4.86 1.02
CA ARG A 193 9.82 -3.66 0.59
C ARG A 193 8.36 -3.77 0.99
N VAL A 194 7.77 -2.70 1.49
CA VAL A 194 6.32 -2.54 1.64
C VAL A 194 5.78 -2.11 0.28
N ASP A 195 4.94 -2.95 -0.33
CA ASP A 195 4.55 -2.83 -1.73
C ASP A 195 3.03 -2.97 -1.90
N THR A 196 2.32 -1.85 -1.91
CA THR A 196 0.87 -1.82 -2.14
C THR A 196 0.50 -2.02 -3.62
N GLY A 197 1.47 -2.03 -4.53
CA GLY A 197 1.31 -2.46 -5.92
C GLY A 197 1.41 -3.97 -6.13
N CYS A 198 1.70 -4.73 -5.07
CA CYS A 198 1.78 -6.20 -5.09
C CYS A 198 0.51 -6.82 -4.51
N ALA A 199 -0.27 -7.53 -5.35
CA ALA A 199 -1.53 -8.16 -4.95
C ALA A 199 -1.35 -9.36 -4.01
N THR A 200 -0.18 -10.01 -4.03
CA THR A 200 0.10 -11.21 -3.24
C THR A 200 0.47 -10.89 -1.80
N ALA A 201 0.54 -11.90 -0.93
CA ALA A 201 0.89 -11.71 0.47
C ALA A 201 2.38 -11.41 0.65
N PHE A 202 3.25 -12.28 0.11
CA PHE A 202 4.68 -12.15 0.25
C PHE A 202 5.42 -12.64 -0.99
N GLN A 203 6.48 -11.95 -1.37
CA GLN A 203 7.42 -12.36 -2.40
C GLN A 203 8.80 -12.45 -1.74
N TRP A 204 9.46 -13.62 -1.79
CA TRP A 204 10.70 -13.85 -1.06
C TRP A 204 11.84 -14.22 -2.00
N VAL A 205 12.94 -13.49 -1.88
CA VAL A 205 14.18 -13.79 -2.60
C VAL A 205 14.99 -14.79 -1.80
N THR A 206 15.12 -15.99 -2.30
CA THR A 206 15.82 -17.08 -1.61
C THR A 206 16.45 -18.06 -2.60
N SER A 207 17.55 -18.67 -2.19
CA SER A 207 18.16 -19.81 -2.90
C SER A 207 17.58 -21.17 -2.50
N LYS A 208 16.73 -21.20 -1.46
CA LYS A 208 16.12 -22.45 -0.98
C LYS A 208 15.11 -22.95 -2.01
N GLU A 209 15.16 -24.23 -2.30
CA GLU A 209 14.14 -24.92 -3.11
C GLU A 209 12.89 -25.14 -2.24
N PRO A 210 11.69 -24.95 -2.79
CA PRO A 210 10.47 -25.34 -2.09
C PRO A 210 10.37 -26.86 -1.99
N ALA A 211 9.83 -27.34 -0.87
CA ALA A 211 9.59 -28.77 -0.66
C ALA A 211 8.53 -29.30 -1.64
N GLU A 212 7.56 -28.48 -2.00
CA GLU A 212 6.53 -28.77 -2.98
C GLU A 212 6.62 -27.75 -4.12
N ARG A 213 6.53 -28.23 -5.38
CA ARG A 213 6.59 -27.38 -6.58
C ARG A 213 5.17 -27.09 -7.06
N CYS A 214 4.53 -26.10 -6.48
CA CYS A 214 3.40 -25.44 -7.10
C CYS A 214 3.91 -24.18 -7.79
N THR A 215 3.62 -23.98 -9.07
CA THR A 215 3.96 -22.76 -9.80
C THR A 215 2.68 -22.05 -10.17
N SER A 216 2.60 -20.75 -9.96
CA SER A 216 1.52 -19.93 -10.50
C SER A 216 2.07 -18.83 -11.38
N LYS A 217 1.30 -18.47 -12.39
CA LYS A 217 1.53 -17.25 -13.14
C LYS A 217 1.02 -16.07 -12.33
N MET A 218 1.85 -15.06 -12.14
CA MET A 218 1.43 -13.84 -11.46
C MET A 218 2.11 -12.62 -12.06
N ALA A 219 1.42 -11.51 -12.00
CA ALA A 219 2.01 -10.22 -12.30
C ALA A 219 2.87 -9.75 -11.12
N VAL A 220 4.14 -9.48 -11.39
CA VAL A 220 5.07 -8.87 -10.43
C VAL A 220 5.59 -7.59 -11.06
N GLY A 221 5.14 -6.46 -10.56
CA GLY A 221 5.37 -5.17 -11.21
C GLY A 221 4.77 -5.14 -12.62
N LEU A 222 5.60 -4.83 -13.63
CA LEU A 222 5.19 -4.73 -15.03
C LEU A 222 5.40 -6.03 -15.84
N SER A 223 5.69 -7.14 -15.17
CA SER A 223 6.00 -8.42 -15.83
C SER A 223 5.10 -9.54 -15.33
N GLU A 224 4.66 -10.41 -16.22
CA GLU A 224 4.03 -11.68 -15.87
C GLU A 224 5.13 -12.74 -15.71
N LEU A 225 5.21 -13.34 -14.52
CA LEU A 225 6.22 -14.33 -14.18
C LEU A 225 5.56 -15.63 -13.72
N SER A 226 6.15 -16.78 -14.10
CA SER A 226 5.80 -18.07 -13.51
C SER A 226 6.70 -18.31 -12.30
N ILE A 227 6.12 -18.27 -11.09
CA ILE A 227 6.87 -18.24 -9.84
C ILE A 227 6.49 -19.44 -8.99
N PRO A 228 7.48 -20.23 -8.49
CA PRO A 228 7.24 -21.25 -7.49
C PRO A 228 6.62 -20.64 -6.24
N GLN A 229 5.66 -21.36 -5.65
CA GLN A 229 5.00 -20.93 -4.42
C GLN A 229 5.25 -21.90 -3.27
N THR A 230 5.21 -21.37 -2.06
CA THR A 230 5.27 -22.15 -0.82
C THR A 230 4.55 -21.39 0.29
N MET A 231 4.36 -22.05 1.44
CA MET A 231 3.92 -21.40 2.68
C MET A 231 5.12 -21.16 3.58
N VAL A 232 5.18 -19.99 4.22
CA VAL A 232 6.23 -19.66 5.19
C VAL A 232 5.63 -19.10 6.47
N GLY A 233 6.32 -19.31 7.59
CA GLY A 233 6.10 -18.55 8.80
C GLY A 233 6.78 -17.18 8.68
N LEU A 234 6.07 -16.10 8.97
CA LEU A 234 6.58 -14.74 8.89
C LEU A 234 6.43 -14.02 10.23
N ARG A 235 7.50 -13.38 10.70
CA ARG A 235 7.45 -12.51 11.87
C ARG A 235 7.80 -11.08 11.47
N ILE A 236 6.89 -10.15 11.82
CA ILE A 236 7.02 -8.71 11.59
C ILE A 236 6.82 -8.00 12.92
N GLY A 237 7.90 -7.54 13.56
CA GLY A 237 7.83 -7.04 14.94
C GLY A 237 7.26 -8.08 15.90
N ASN A 238 6.12 -7.77 16.51
CA ASN A 238 5.40 -8.65 17.44
C ASN A 238 4.36 -9.55 16.76
N HIS A 239 4.11 -9.36 15.45
CA HIS A 239 3.16 -10.16 14.71
C HIS A 239 3.79 -11.46 14.22
N HIS A 240 3.14 -12.59 14.51
CA HIS A 240 3.51 -13.92 14.07
C HIS A 240 2.41 -14.46 13.15
N LEU A 241 2.80 -14.84 11.96
CA LEU A 241 1.90 -15.34 10.90
C LEU A 241 2.46 -16.70 10.46
N ASP A 242 1.75 -17.78 10.78
CA ASP A 242 2.30 -19.14 10.64
C ASP A 242 2.29 -19.67 9.21
N THR A 243 1.31 -19.23 8.40
CA THR A 243 1.09 -19.74 7.04
C THR A 243 0.84 -18.59 6.05
N VAL A 244 1.93 -18.01 5.53
CA VAL A 244 1.86 -16.91 4.55
C VAL A 244 2.13 -17.46 3.15
N PRO A 245 1.18 -17.34 2.20
CA PRO A 245 1.41 -17.71 0.81
C PRO A 245 2.54 -16.85 0.22
N THR A 246 3.56 -17.51 -0.30
CA THR A 246 4.83 -16.86 -0.67
C THR A 246 5.31 -17.29 -2.05
N GLY A 247 5.51 -16.32 -2.95
CA GLY A 247 6.20 -16.53 -4.21
C GLY A 247 7.71 -16.49 -4.03
N LEU A 248 8.45 -17.41 -4.68
CA LEU A 248 9.89 -17.56 -4.52
C LEU A 248 10.65 -16.99 -5.72
N HIS A 249 11.61 -16.13 -5.44
CA HIS A 249 12.49 -15.52 -6.43
C HIS A 249 13.94 -15.90 -6.21
N ARG A 250 14.65 -16.23 -7.27
CA ARG A 250 16.10 -16.51 -7.21
C ARG A 250 16.96 -15.26 -7.34
N LYS A 251 16.42 -14.21 -7.96
CA LYS A 251 17.09 -12.93 -8.15
C LYS A 251 16.41 -11.84 -7.32
N ALA A 252 17.20 -10.91 -6.81
CA ALA A 252 16.69 -9.75 -6.09
C ALA A 252 15.71 -8.97 -6.97
N ILE A 253 14.53 -8.66 -6.41
CA ILE A 253 13.52 -7.79 -7.04
C ILE A 253 14.01 -6.35 -6.96
N PHE A 254 14.46 -5.94 -5.77
CA PHE A 254 15.11 -4.66 -5.52
C PHE A 254 16.47 -4.86 -4.87
N SER A 255 17.43 -3.99 -5.19
CA SER A 255 18.79 -4.09 -4.67
C SER A 255 18.82 -3.93 -3.14
N GLY A 256 19.40 -4.92 -2.45
CA GLY A 256 19.54 -4.91 -0.98
C GLY A 256 18.25 -5.22 -0.23
N GLU A 257 17.24 -5.77 -0.90
CA GLU A 257 15.98 -6.23 -0.31
C GLU A 257 15.76 -7.71 -0.63
N SER A 258 15.21 -8.42 0.35
CA SER A 258 15.00 -9.88 0.28
C SER A 258 13.57 -10.24 -0.11
N GLY A 259 12.75 -9.28 -0.53
CA GLY A 259 11.39 -9.56 -0.96
C GLY A 259 10.45 -8.37 -0.90
N LEU A 260 9.15 -8.64 -1.12
CA LEU A 260 8.05 -7.70 -1.10
C LEU A 260 6.98 -8.16 -0.10
N LEU A 261 6.46 -7.23 0.67
CA LEU A 261 5.31 -7.40 1.54
C LEU A 261 4.10 -6.73 0.87
N GLY A 262 3.21 -7.53 0.31
CA GLY A 262 2.12 -7.04 -0.52
C GLY A 262 0.75 -6.99 0.16
N ASN A 263 -0.24 -6.52 -0.59
CA ASN A 263 -1.61 -6.31 -0.08
C ASN A 263 -2.29 -7.59 0.40
N GLY A 264 -1.99 -8.76 -0.17
CA GLY A 264 -2.55 -10.03 0.32
C GLY A 264 -2.23 -10.31 1.79
N LEU A 265 -1.18 -9.67 2.33
CA LEU A 265 -0.88 -9.72 3.76
C LEU A 265 -1.29 -8.42 4.46
N LEU A 266 -1.02 -7.26 3.90
CA LEU A 266 -1.33 -5.97 4.52
C LEU A 266 -2.83 -5.84 4.82
N ALA A 267 -3.70 -6.32 3.92
CA ALA A 267 -5.14 -6.27 4.08
C ALA A 267 -5.67 -7.12 5.26
N GLN A 268 -4.94 -8.14 5.70
CA GLN A 268 -5.32 -8.96 6.87
C GLN A 268 -5.37 -8.14 8.17
N PHE A 269 -4.64 -7.06 8.24
CA PHE A 269 -4.66 -6.14 9.37
C PHE A 269 -5.84 -5.15 9.32
N GLY A 270 -6.64 -5.16 8.25
CA GLY A 270 -7.77 -4.28 8.05
C GLY A 270 -7.39 -2.81 7.84
N VAL A 271 -6.52 -2.26 8.69
CA VAL A 271 -5.99 -0.90 8.58
C VAL A 271 -4.47 -0.95 8.65
N VAL A 272 -3.79 -0.25 7.75
CA VAL A 272 -2.33 -0.10 7.76
C VAL A 272 -1.98 1.37 7.58
N THR A 273 -1.07 1.89 8.43
CA THR A 273 -0.58 3.25 8.29
C THR A 273 0.90 3.25 7.91
N ILE A 274 1.22 3.85 6.78
CA ILE A 274 2.58 4.16 6.35
C ILE A 274 2.90 5.58 6.83
N ASP A 275 3.63 5.67 7.94
CA ASP A 275 4.06 6.94 8.53
C ASP A 275 5.49 7.23 8.06
N ALA A 276 5.61 7.89 6.91
CA ALA A 276 6.91 8.24 6.35
C ALA A 276 7.61 9.37 7.12
N ARG A 277 6.87 10.15 7.93
CA ARG A 277 7.43 11.21 8.78
C ARG A 277 8.17 10.64 9.98
N ALA A 278 7.53 9.71 10.69
CA ALA A 278 8.08 9.10 11.90
C ALA A 278 8.87 7.82 11.61
N GLY A 279 8.93 7.36 10.35
CA GLY A 279 9.62 6.13 9.97
C GLY A 279 8.99 4.90 10.61
N ARG A 280 7.66 4.75 10.51
CA ARG A 280 6.92 3.63 11.11
C ARG A 280 5.89 3.05 10.16
N LEU A 281 5.75 1.73 10.18
CA LEU A 281 4.60 1.03 9.65
C LEU A 281 3.74 0.57 10.83
N ILE A 282 2.47 0.98 10.84
CA ILE A 282 1.55 0.71 11.94
C ILE A 282 0.45 -0.21 11.40
N PHE A 283 0.19 -1.30 12.13
CA PHE A 283 -0.84 -2.28 11.79
C PHE A 283 -2.07 -2.09 12.66
N GLY A 284 -3.25 -2.24 12.09
CA GLY A 284 -4.49 -2.42 12.84
C GLY A 284 -4.54 -3.78 13.55
N SER A 285 -5.66 -4.11 14.15
CA SER A 285 -5.87 -5.43 14.74
C SER A 285 -5.99 -6.48 13.62
N VAL A 286 -5.27 -7.61 13.75
CA VAL A 286 -5.44 -8.74 12.85
C VAL A 286 -6.88 -9.23 12.94
N ARG A 287 -7.58 -9.39 11.82
CA ARG A 287 -8.84 -10.13 11.81
C ARG A 287 -8.54 -11.60 12.08
N VAL A 288 -9.10 -12.12 13.15
CA VAL A 288 -9.20 -13.55 13.39
C VAL A 288 -10.56 -13.93 12.81
N ASP A 289 -10.57 -14.50 11.60
CA ASP A 289 -11.77 -15.12 11.01
C ASP A 289 -11.99 -16.49 11.59
#